data_3a4ae50c5da7173dab815f83a58e48ca
#
_entry.id   3a4ae50c5da7173dab815f83a58e48ca
#
_cell.length_a   1.000
_cell.length_b   1.000
_cell.length_c   1.000
_cell.angle_alpha   90.00
_cell.angle_beta   90.00
_cell.angle_gamma   90.00
#
_symmetry.space_group_name_H-M   'P 1'
#
loop_
_entity.id
_entity.type
_entity.pdbx_description
1 polymer ?
#
loop_
_entity_poly.entity_id
_entity_poly.type
_entity_poly.pdbx_seq_one_letter_code
_entity_poly.pdbx_strand_id
1 'polypeptide(L)' 'MFKEVKKQLDIDGKTESNVLIATFDDDVTRIVPKDTNNVDYVEILKQVKEGTLTIKDAD' A
#
# COMPACT_ATOMS: atom_id res chain seq x y z
N MET A 1 7.05 -6.55 -8.71
CA MET A 1 5.95 -5.65 -9.04
C MET A 1 4.79 -5.87 -8.09
N PHE A 2 4.00 -4.84 -7.81
CA PHE A 2 2.90 -4.97 -6.87
C PHE A 2 1.70 -5.66 -7.52
N LYS A 3 1.17 -6.68 -6.85
CA LYS A 3 -0.05 -7.36 -7.28
C LYS A 3 -1.28 -6.68 -6.72
N GLU A 4 -1.21 -6.27 -5.46
CA GLU A 4 -2.32 -5.64 -4.77
C GLU A 4 -1.80 -4.75 -3.65
N VAL A 5 -2.44 -3.62 -3.42
CA VAL A 5 -2.13 -2.75 -2.29
C VAL A 5 -3.43 -2.40 -1.59
N LYS A 6 -3.44 -2.54 -0.27
CA LYS A 6 -4.59 -2.22 0.58
C LYS A 6 -4.20 -1.21 1.64
N LYS A 7 -5.17 -0.40 2.04
CA LYS A 7 -5.03 0.42 3.23
C LYS A 7 -5.19 -0.45 4.47
N GLN A 8 -4.56 -0.06 5.55
CA GLN A 8 -4.71 -0.73 6.83
C GLN A 8 -5.38 0.21 7.82
N LEU A 9 -6.34 -0.29 8.59
CA LEU A 9 -6.95 0.48 9.67
C LEU A 9 -6.08 0.39 10.92
N ASP A 10 -6.13 1.45 11.72
CA ASP A 10 -5.44 1.50 12.99
C ASP A 10 -6.16 0.60 14.01
N ILE A 11 -5.62 0.52 15.22
CA ILE A 11 -6.12 -0.35 16.27
C ILE A 11 -7.59 -0.07 16.63
N ASP A 12 -8.07 1.15 16.42
CA ASP A 12 -9.45 1.52 16.66
C ASP A 12 -10.42 1.00 15.59
N GLY A 13 -9.91 0.45 14.51
CA GLY A 13 -10.72 -0.07 13.41
C GLY A 13 -11.41 0.99 12.57
N LYS A 14 -11.13 2.27 12.79
CA LYS A 14 -11.78 3.38 12.09
C LYS A 14 -10.78 4.30 11.40
N THR A 15 -9.65 4.56 12.04
CA THR A 15 -8.64 5.49 11.51
C THR A 15 -7.70 4.74 10.60
N GLU A 16 -7.44 5.31 9.42
CA GLU A 16 -6.47 4.75 8.50
C GLU A 16 -5.06 4.89 9.08
N SER A 17 -4.32 3.79 9.13
CA SER A 17 -2.96 3.82 9.69
C SER A 17 -1.99 4.46 8.68
N ASN A 18 -0.75 4.72 9.14
CA ASN A 18 0.29 5.32 8.31
C ASN A 18 1.04 4.29 7.47
N VAL A 19 0.45 3.11 7.25
CA VAL A 19 1.09 2.06 6.45
C VAL A 19 0.10 1.49 5.44
N LEU A 20 0.65 0.90 4.38
CA LEU A 20 -0.11 0.18 3.39
C LEU A 20 0.32 -1.28 3.40
N ILE A 21 -0.61 -2.17 3.06
CA ILE A 21 -0.30 -3.59 2.92
C ILE A 21 -0.11 -3.85 1.42
N ALA A 22 1.10 -4.20 1.03
CA ALA A 22 1.43 -4.44 -0.38
C ALA A 22 1.71 -5.92 -0.59
N THR A 23 1.03 -6.51 -1.58
CA THR A 23 1.27 -7.88 -2.01
C THR A 23 1.98 -7.85 -3.35
N PHE A 24 3.08 -8.57 -3.46
CA PHE A 24 3.87 -8.63 -4.68
C PHE A 24 3.43 -9.83 -5.54
N ASP A 25 3.95 -9.87 -6.77
CA ASP A 25 3.59 -10.92 -7.74
C ASP A 25 3.94 -12.34 -7.26
N ASP A 26 4.89 -12.47 -6.36
CA ASP A 26 5.29 -13.75 -5.76
C ASP A 26 4.45 -14.11 -4.53
N ASP A 27 3.36 -13.38 -4.29
CA ASP A 27 2.46 -13.55 -3.15
C ASP A 27 3.10 -13.21 -1.79
N VAL A 28 4.23 -12.51 -1.81
CA VAL A 28 4.83 -11.98 -0.58
C VAL A 28 4.12 -10.70 -0.21
N THR A 29 3.66 -10.62 1.04
CA THR A 29 3.00 -9.43 1.56
C THR A 29 3.95 -8.65 2.45
N ARG A 30 4.03 -7.34 2.24
CA ARG A 30 4.87 -6.44 3.04
C ARG A 30 4.07 -5.25 3.51
N ILE A 31 4.48 -4.72 4.65
CA ILE A 31 3.91 -3.49 5.18
C ILE A 31 4.79 -2.33 4.71
N VAL A 32 4.18 -1.38 4.03
CA VAL A 32 4.88 -0.23 3.44
C VAL A 32 4.46 1.04 4.17
N PRO A 33 5.37 1.71 4.89
CA PRO A 33 5.02 2.97 5.55
C PRO A 33 4.74 4.08 4.54
N LYS A 34 3.83 4.97 4.88
CA LYS A 34 3.52 6.12 4.05
C LYS A 34 4.56 7.21 4.24
N ASP A 35 5.78 6.93 3.80
CA ASP A 35 6.92 7.81 3.94
C ASP A 35 7.53 8.02 2.56
N THR A 36 7.65 9.28 2.13
CA THR A 36 8.19 9.62 0.83
C THR A 36 9.67 9.27 0.69
N ASN A 37 10.35 8.92 1.78
CA ASN A 37 11.71 8.40 1.75
C ASN A 37 11.74 6.89 1.55
N ASN A 38 10.59 6.23 1.58
CA ASN A 38 10.51 4.78 1.35
C ASN A 38 10.33 4.51 -0.13
N VAL A 39 11.23 3.73 -0.71
CA VAL A 39 11.23 3.42 -2.15
C VAL A 39 9.95 2.73 -2.57
N ASP A 40 9.47 1.78 -1.76
CA ASP A 40 8.26 1.03 -2.09
C ASP A 40 7.04 1.96 -2.11
N TYR A 41 6.94 2.87 -1.17
CA TYR A 41 5.84 3.82 -1.12
C TYR A 41 5.85 4.75 -2.34
N VAL A 42 7.01 5.26 -2.69
CA VAL A 42 7.17 6.12 -3.86
C VAL A 42 6.76 5.38 -5.14
N GLU A 43 7.15 4.12 -5.27
CA GLU A 43 6.78 3.30 -6.41
C GLU A 43 5.27 3.06 -6.46
N ILE A 44 4.63 2.82 -5.32
CA ILE A 44 3.18 2.66 -5.24
C ILE A 44 2.49 3.93 -5.74
N LEU A 45 2.91 5.09 -5.24
CA LEU A 45 2.32 6.37 -5.66
C LEU A 45 2.48 6.59 -7.16
N LYS A 46 3.64 6.25 -7.70
CA LYS A 46 3.90 6.39 -9.13
C LYS A 46 2.94 5.55 -9.95
N GLN A 47 2.75 4.28 -9.57
CA GLN A 47 1.88 3.37 -10.30
C GLN A 47 0.42 3.75 -10.18
N VAL A 48 0.00 4.25 -9.03
CA VAL A 48 -1.36 4.76 -8.85
C VAL A 48 -1.60 5.96 -9.76
N LYS A 49 -0.63 6.86 -9.83
CA LYS A 49 -0.73 8.04 -10.70
C LYS A 49 -0.79 7.65 -12.17
N GLU A 50 -0.07 6.60 -12.56
CA GLU A 50 -0.07 6.11 -13.94
C GLU A 50 -1.32 5.29 -14.27
N GLY A 51 -2.12 4.92 -13.26
CA GLY A 51 -3.33 4.14 -13.45
C GLY A 51 -3.12 2.64 -13.56
N THR A 52 -1.90 2.17 -13.26
CA THR A 52 -1.58 0.74 -13.32
C THR A 52 -1.81 0.01 -12.00
N LEU A 53 -2.05 0.76 -10.93
CA LEU A 53 -2.25 0.20 -9.60
C LEU A 53 -3.34 0.97 -8.88
N THR A 54 -4.21 0.25 -8.18
CA THR A 54 -5.26 0.86 -7.38
C THR A 54 -5.07 0.45 -5.92
N ILE A 55 -5.16 1.42 -5.01
CA ILE A 55 -5.11 1.14 -3.58
C ILE A 55 -6.52 0.84 -3.12
N LYS A 56 -6.73 -0.37 -2.60
CA LYS A 56 -8.03 -0.80 -2.11
C LYS A 56 -8.26 -0.32 -0.69
N ASP A 57 -9.53 -0.15 -0.34
CA ASP A 57 -9.88 0.20 1.04
C ASP A 57 -9.61 -0.98 1.97
N ALA A 58 -9.41 -0.68 3.25
CA ALA A 58 -9.23 -1.71 4.27
C ALA A 58 -10.52 -2.53 4.43
N ASP A 59 -10.33 -3.81 4.71
CA ASP A 59 -11.45 -4.72 4.96
C ASP A 59 -12.12 -4.44 6.30
#